data_58db0c458ed33f0a720234aed3db5253
#
_entry.id   58db0c458ed33f0a720234aed3db5253
#
_cell.length_a   1.000
_cell.length_b   1.000
_cell.length_c   1.000
_cell.angle_alpha   90.00
_cell.angle_beta   90.00
_cell.angle_gamma   90.00
#
_symmetry.space_group_name_H-M   'P 1'
#
loop_
_entity.id
_entity.type
_entity.pdbx_description
1 polymer ?
#
loop_
_entity_poly.entity_id
_entity_poly.type
_entity_poly.pdbx_seq_one_letter_code
_entity_poly.pdbx_strand_id
1 'polypeptide(L)'
;MTTISNYINAAYPILAISTSEPDRAENTIASELQEGGHTCYRWDISAGLTDMTSGEGVNIDPGPLAPIAWLMSNAAPESTVMFVHNFHKFLGSIEVLQALINSRDVLKSFGKAIVMVGPEITLPPELEKSVQLLDFELPDKYALAGILQSICNDASVEYPQNATDLIKQATGLTAYEAESCFALSLSSTGLESFDRRIIIEAKTQIIRKNASLELSHFPEKFSDIGGLDVLKEFTKTTIASDLSRGVVLLGLSGCGKSMLAKALGNETGLPTLSLDMGKLFGSLVGSSEQKTREALAVASAMAPCILMVEESEKQLSGAGGSSNDSGT
;
A
#
# COMPACT_ATOMS: atom_id res chain seq x y z
N MET A 1 -10.54 2.46 -14.81
CA MET A 1 -9.30 1.71 -14.51
C MET A 1 -9.43 0.32 -15.09
N THR A 2 -8.36 -0.26 -15.62
CA THR A 2 -8.38 -1.64 -16.11
C THR A 2 -8.36 -2.55 -14.90
N THR A 3 -9.40 -3.34 -14.67
CA THR A 3 -9.46 -4.28 -13.54
C THR A 3 -8.53 -5.46 -13.79
N ILE A 4 -8.07 -6.12 -12.73
CA ILE A 4 -7.20 -7.31 -12.81
C ILE A 4 -7.88 -8.41 -13.62
N SER A 5 -9.19 -8.58 -13.49
CA SER A 5 -10.02 -9.47 -14.27
C SER A 5 -9.90 -9.22 -15.80
N ASN A 6 -9.71 -7.96 -16.22
CA ASN A 6 -9.51 -7.65 -17.64
C ASN A 6 -8.20 -8.20 -18.20
N TYR A 7 -7.13 -8.24 -17.42
CA TYR A 7 -5.86 -8.86 -17.83
C TYR A 7 -6.02 -10.37 -18.02
N ILE A 8 -6.73 -11.04 -17.10
CA ILE A 8 -6.99 -12.48 -17.19
C ILE A 8 -7.86 -12.78 -18.41
N ASN A 9 -8.93 -12.02 -18.62
CA ASN A 9 -9.80 -12.14 -19.80
C ASN A 9 -9.06 -11.84 -21.12
N ALA A 10 -8.01 -11.02 -21.08
CA ALA A 10 -7.12 -10.77 -22.22
C ALA A 10 -6.02 -11.84 -22.38
N ALA A 11 -6.13 -12.96 -21.64
CA ALA A 11 -5.20 -14.09 -21.66
C ALA A 11 -3.75 -13.76 -21.28
N TYR A 12 -3.58 -12.87 -20.28
CA TYR A 12 -2.26 -12.70 -19.62
C TYR A 12 -2.03 -13.90 -18.72
N PRO A 13 -1.03 -14.75 -19.01
CA PRO A 13 -0.88 -16.04 -18.34
C PRO A 13 -0.25 -15.92 -16.94
N ILE A 14 0.52 -14.85 -16.68
CA ILE A 14 1.20 -14.66 -15.40
C ILE A 14 1.04 -13.21 -14.97
N LEU A 15 0.47 -13.00 -13.80
CA LEU A 15 0.31 -11.70 -13.15
C LEU A 15 1.01 -11.70 -11.79
N ALA A 16 1.41 -10.54 -11.33
CA ALA A 16 1.94 -10.34 -10.00
C ALA A 16 1.21 -9.17 -9.34
N ILE A 17 0.67 -9.36 -8.15
CA ILE A 17 -0.08 -8.36 -7.39
C ILE A 17 0.71 -8.02 -6.15
N SER A 18 1.26 -6.80 -6.12
CA SER A 18 1.96 -6.28 -4.96
C SER A 18 0.94 -5.67 -4.00
N THR A 19 0.78 -6.29 -2.83
CA THR A 19 -0.15 -5.83 -1.81
C THR A 19 0.23 -6.34 -0.42
N SER A 20 -0.02 -5.51 0.59
CA SER A 20 0.05 -5.91 2.00
C SER A 20 -1.20 -6.69 2.47
N GLU A 21 -2.23 -6.82 1.61
CA GLU A 21 -3.50 -7.46 1.90
C GLU A 21 -3.79 -8.61 0.93
N PRO A 22 -2.96 -9.67 0.93
CA PRO A 22 -3.07 -10.75 -0.05
C PRO A 22 -4.44 -11.44 -0.03
N ASP A 23 -5.00 -11.70 1.14
CA ASP A 23 -6.29 -12.37 1.27
C ASP A 23 -7.45 -11.50 0.74
N ARG A 24 -7.44 -10.19 0.99
CA ARG A 24 -8.45 -9.27 0.45
C ARG A 24 -8.36 -9.18 -1.07
N ALA A 25 -7.14 -9.05 -1.59
CA ALA A 25 -6.91 -8.99 -3.03
C ALA A 25 -7.41 -10.27 -3.72
N GLU A 26 -6.99 -11.42 -3.20
CA GLU A 26 -7.41 -12.72 -3.71
C GLU A 26 -8.92 -12.90 -3.70
N ASN A 27 -9.58 -12.68 -2.55
CA ASN A 27 -11.02 -12.87 -2.42
C ASN A 27 -11.81 -11.93 -3.35
N THR A 28 -11.39 -10.67 -3.46
CA THR A 28 -12.04 -9.70 -4.34
C THR A 28 -11.94 -10.12 -5.81
N ILE A 29 -10.72 -10.47 -6.25
CA ILE A 29 -10.47 -10.85 -7.64
C ILE A 29 -11.10 -12.20 -7.97
N ALA A 30 -11.00 -13.18 -7.06
CA ALA A 30 -11.60 -14.49 -7.26
C ALA A 30 -13.12 -14.42 -7.39
N SER A 31 -13.79 -13.57 -6.60
CA SER A 31 -15.24 -13.36 -6.71
C SER A 31 -15.63 -12.84 -8.11
N GLU A 32 -14.92 -11.80 -8.61
CA GLU A 32 -15.16 -11.25 -9.94
C GLU A 32 -14.92 -12.29 -11.06
N LEU A 33 -13.87 -13.10 -10.92
CA LEU A 33 -13.50 -14.12 -11.88
C LEU A 33 -14.49 -15.29 -11.91
N GLN A 34 -14.97 -15.73 -10.74
CA GLN A 34 -15.96 -16.79 -10.62
C GLN A 34 -17.31 -16.38 -11.25
N GLU A 35 -17.72 -15.12 -11.07
CA GLU A 35 -18.88 -14.56 -11.77
C GLU A 35 -18.68 -14.59 -13.30
N GLY A 36 -17.43 -14.42 -13.77
CA GLY A 36 -17.02 -14.54 -15.16
C GLY A 36 -16.85 -15.96 -15.69
N GLY A 37 -17.09 -17.00 -14.85
CA GLY A 37 -17.01 -18.41 -15.23
C GLY A 37 -15.62 -19.05 -15.09
N HIS A 38 -14.68 -18.38 -14.42
CA HIS A 38 -13.37 -18.96 -14.11
C HIS A 38 -13.43 -19.83 -12.85
N THR A 39 -12.60 -20.89 -12.82
CA THR A 39 -12.37 -21.69 -11.62
C THR A 39 -11.14 -21.18 -10.90
N CYS A 40 -11.27 -20.84 -9.61
CA CYS A 40 -10.19 -20.25 -8.84
C CYS A 40 -9.61 -21.23 -7.81
N TYR A 41 -8.28 -21.30 -7.76
CA TYR A 41 -7.52 -22.10 -6.80
C TYR A 41 -6.54 -21.21 -6.05
N ARG A 42 -6.27 -21.59 -4.81
CA ARG A 42 -5.25 -20.97 -3.96
C ARG A 42 -4.14 -21.97 -3.68
N TRP A 43 -2.92 -21.51 -3.71
CA TRP A 43 -1.77 -22.27 -3.27
C TRP A 43 -0.88 -21.46 -2.33
N ASP A 44 -0.47 -22.07 -1.25
CA ASP A 44 0.65 -21.62 -0.43
C ASP A 44 1.51 -22.80 -0.01
N ILE A 45 2.76 -22.53 0.40
CA ILE A 45 3.75 -23.57 0.72
C ILE A 45 3.35 -24.42 1.94
N SER A 46 2.47 -23.95 2.77
CA SER A 46 2.08 -24.59 4.04
C SER A 46 0.76 -25.37 3.91
N ALA A 47 -0.24 -24.81 3.27
CA ALA A 47 -1.55 -25.43 3.11
C ALA A 47 -1.69 -26.26 1.82
N GLY A 48 -0.79 -26.07 0.85
CA GLY A 48 -0.87 -26.71 -0.45
C GLY A 48 -1.89 -26.07 -1.37
N LEU A 49 -2.43 -26.84 -2.32
CA LEU A 49 -3.42 -26.39 -3.30
C LEU A 49 -4.84 -26.63 -2.82
N THR A 50 -5.67 -25.61 -2.89
CA THR A 50 -7.08 -25.65 -2.44
C THR A 50 -7.99 -25.06 -3.51
N ASP A 51 -9.10 -25.70 -3.78
CA ASP A 51 -10.19 -25.15 -4.60
C ASP A 51 -10.94 -24.07 -3.79
N MET A 52 -11.00 -22.86 -4.29
CA MET A 52 -11.61 -21.74 -3.58
C MET A 52 -13.15 -21.79 -3.54
N THR A 53 -13.77 -22.59 -4.40
CA THR A 53 -15.23 -22.74 -4.44
C THR A 53 -15.71 -23.77 -3.45
N SER A 54 -15.07 -24.96 -3.42
CA SER A 54 -15.46 -26.06 -2.54
C SER A 54 -14.75 -26.01 -1.17
N GLY A 55 -13.59 -25.33 -1.09
CA GLY A 55 -12.71 -25.37 0.08
C GLY A 55 -11.91 -26.68 0.21
N GLU A 56 -12.01 -27.59 -0.75
CA GLU A 56 -11.33 -28.88 -0.71
C GLU A 56 -9.86 -28.76 -1.16
N GLY A 57 -8.99 -29.48 -0.44
CA GLY A 57 -7.57 -29.60 -0.81
C GLY A 57 -7.36 -30.50 -2.02
N VAL A 58 -6.54 -30.05 -2.96
CA VAL A 58 -6.09 -30.85 -4.10
C VAL A 58 -4.76 -31.51 -3.75
N ASN A 59 -4.69 -32.83 -3.88
CA ASN A 59 -3.48 -33.57 -3.59
C ASN A 59 -2.42 -33.37 -4.70
N ILE A 60 -1.38 -32.63 -4.38
CA ILE A 60 -0.21 -32.40 -5.24
C ILE A 60 1.07 -32.61 -4.42
N ASP A 61 2.18 -32.82 -5.11
CA ASP A 61 3.48 -32.92 -4.44
C ASP A 61 3.82 -31.63 -3.67
N PRO A 62 4.53 -31.69 -2.55
CA PRO A 62 4.97 -30.52 -1.83
C PRO A 62 6.02 -29.74 -2.64
N GLY A 63 5.95 -28.41 -2.56
CA GLY A 63 6.96 -27.53 -3.15
C GLY A 63 6.45 -26.63 -4.28
N PRO A 64 7.26 -25.64 -4.69
CA PRO A 64 6.83 -24.59 -5.59
C PRO A 64 6.69 -25.00 -7.06
N LEU A 65 7.23 -26.15 -7.47
CA LEU A 65 7.05 -26.66 -8.84
C LEU A 65 5.70 -27.34 -9.04
N ALA A 66 5.15 -27.94 -7.98
CA ALA A 66 3.94 -28.73 -8.07
C ALA A 66 2.70 -27.94 -8.53
N PRO A 67 2.41 -26.73 -8.04
CA PRO A 67 1.26 -25.94 -8.51
C PRO A 67 1.40 -25.59 -9.99
N ILE A 68 2.60 -25.27 -10.48
CA ILE A 68 2.84 -25.00 -11.91
C ILE A 68 2.56 -26.25 -12.75
N ALA A 69 3.14 -27.39 -12.33
CA ALA A 69 2.97 -28.66 -13.03
C ALA A 69 1.50 -29.12 -13.06
N TRP A 70 0.78 -28.96 -11.94
CA TRP A 70 -0.64 -29.27 -11.86
C TRP A 70 -1.46 -28.38 -12.80
N LEU A 71 -1.22 -27.06 -12.81
CA LEU A 71 -1.94 -26.14 -13.65
C LEU A 71 -1.72 -26.39 -15.17
N MET A 72 -0.52 -26.85 -15.53
CA MET A 72 -0.18 -27.24 -16.90
C MET A 72 -0.79 -28.59 -17.31
N SER A 73 -1.22 -29.39 -16.35
CA SER A 73 -1.78 -30.71 -16.61
C SER A 73 -3.25 -30.66 -17.03
N ASN A 74 -3.77 -31.81 -17.50
CA ASN A 74 -5.19 -31.97 -17.78
C ASN A 74 -6.06 -32.13 -16.51
N ALA A 75 -5.45 -32.24 -15.33
CA ALA A 75 -6.17 -32.29 -14.06
C ALA A 75 -6.74 -30.92 -13.67
N ALA A 76 -6.10 -29.82 -14.10
CA ALA A 76 -6.63 -28.47 -13.93
C ALA A 76 -7.67 -28.16 -15.02
N PRO A 77 -8.89 -27.72 -14.68
CA PRO A 77 -9.89 -27.29 -15.63
C PRO A 77 -9.38 -26.19 -16.56
N GLU A 78 -10.03 -26.04 -17.73
CA GLU A 78 -9.84 -24.85 -18.57
C GLU A 78 -10.31 -23.59 -17.84
N SER A 79 -9.77 -22.44 -18.21
CA SER A 79 -10.07 -21.15 -17.54
C SER A 79 -9.79 -21.15 -16.04
N THR A 80 -8.81 -21.96 -15.59
CA THR A 80 -8.37 -21.96 -14.19
C THR A 80 -7.45 -20.77 -13.89
N VAL A 81 -7.75 -20.05 -12.82
CA VAL A 81 -6.88 -19.02 -12.25
C VAL A 81 -6.35 -19.50 -10.90
N MET A 82 -5.04 -19.54 -10.77
CA MET A 82 -4.37 -19.99 -9.56
C MET A 82 -3.68 -18.81 -8.86
N PHE A 83 -4.13 -18.49 -7.66
CA PHE A 83 -3.46 -17.55 -6.78
C PHE A 83 -2.34 -18.25 -6.01
N VAL A 84 -1.14 -17.71 -6.05
CA VAL A 84 0.03 -18.28 -5.38
C VAL A 84 0.63 -17.26 -4.41
N HIS A 85 0.53 -17.55 -3.12
CA HIS A 85 0.95 -16.65 -2.04
C HIS A 85 2.45 -16.68 -1.83
N ASN A 86 3.05 -15.47 -1.75
CA ASN A 86 4.49 -15.30 -1.51
C ASN A 86 5.40 -16.05 -2.50
N PHE A 87 4.88 -16.40 -3.67
CA PHE A 87 5.59 -17.21 -4.66
C PHE A 87 6.88 -16.52 -5.17
N HIS A 88 6.91 -15.19 -5.15
CA HIS A 88 8.09 -14.40 -5.50
C HIS A 88 9.34 -14.77 -4.68
N LYS A 89 9.17 -15.33 -3.47
CA LYS A 89 10.29 -15.79 -2.64
C LYS A 89 11.01 -17.03 -3.21
N PHE A 90 10.38 -17.74 -4.14
CA PHE A 90 10.95 -18.90 -4.82
C PHE A 90 11.58 -18.58 -6.18
N LEU A 91 11.45 -17.35 -6.68
CA LEU A 91 12.00 -16.95 -8.00
C LEU A 91 13.53 -16.94 -8.06
N GLY A 92 14.21 -17.06 -6.92
CA GLY A 92 15.66 -17.29 -6.88
C GLY A 92 16.09 -18.69 -7.32
N SER A 93 15.18 -19.68 -7.40
CA SER A 93 15.45 -21.00 -7.95
C SER A 93 15.36 -20.98 -9.47
N ILE A 94 16.43 -21.41 -10.14
CA ILE A 94 16.45 -21.51 -11.61
C ILE A 94 15.38 -22.47 -12.13
N GLU A 95 15.06 -23.51 -11.38
CA GLU A 95 14.05 -24.50 -11.75
C GLU A 95 12.65 -23.90 -11.76
N VAL A 96 12.30 -23.11 -10.71
CA VAL A 96 11.01 -22.42 -10.59
C VAL A 96 10.89 -21.35 -11.67
N LEU A 97 11.96 -20.57 -11.88
CA LEU A 97 12.02 -19.55 -12.89
C LEU A 97 11.78 -20.13 -14.29
N GLN A 98 12.49 -21.21 -14.63
CA GLN A 98 12.36 -21.88 -15.93
C GLN A 98 10.99 -22.54 -16.10
N ALA A 99 10.40 -23.11 -15.04
CA ALA A 99 9.07 -23.69 -15.07
C ALA A 99 8.00 -22.63 -15.39
N LEU A 100 8.09 -21.44 -14.78
CA LEU A 100 7.20 -20.31 -15.10
C LEU A 100 7.35 -19.85 -16.56
N ILE A 101 8.58 -19.71 -17.05
CA ILE A 101 8.83 -19.32 -18.44
C ILE A 101 8.21 -20.34 -19.40
N ASN A 102 8.41 -21.64 -19.14
CA ASN A 102 7.91 -22.73 -19.99
C ASN A 102 6.37 -22.87 -19.93
N SER A 103 5.74 -22.50 -18.82
CA SER A 103 4.28 -22.59 -18.64
C SER A 103 3.51 -21.56 -19.46
N ARG A 104 4.11 -20.43 -19.78
CA ARG A 104 3.46 -19.25 -20.33
C ARG A 104 2.57 -19.53 -21.55
N ASP A 105 3.11 -20.18 -22.56
CA ASP A 105 2.39 -20.43 -23.83
C ASP A 105 1.27 -21.48 -23.66
N VAL A 106 1.50 -22.46 -22.79
CA VAL A 106 0.50 -23.48 -22.43
C VAL A 106 -0.67 -22.83 -21.67
N LEU A 107 -0.38 -22.05 -20.63
CA LEU A 107 -1.42 -21.36 -19.86
C LEU A 107 -2.26 -20.46 -20.74
N LYS A 108 -1.62 -19.69 -21.62
CA LYS A 108 -2.31 -18.82 -22.57
C LYS A 108 -3.24 -19.56 -23.51
N SER A 109 -2.84 -20.74 -23.99
CA SER A 109 -3.63 -21.53 -24.95
C SER A 109 -4.89 -22.15 -24.32
N PHE A 110 -4.90 -22.39 -23.01
CA PHE A 110 -6.03 -22.96 -22.25
C PHE A 110 -6.79 -21.92 -21.41
N GLY A 111 -6.52 -20.63 -21.58
CA GLY A 111 -7.14 -19.58 -20.79
C GLY A 111 -6.82 -19.65 -19.28
N LYS A 112 -5.72 -20.29 -18.93
CA LYS A 112 -5.28 -20.45 -17.54
C LYS A 112 -4.32 -19.33 -17.13
N ALA A 113 -4.30 -18.97 -15.85
CA ALA A 113 -3.39 -17.94 -15.33
C ALA A 113 -2.84 -18.28 -13.96
N ILE A 114 -1.61 -17.79 -13.71
CA ILE A 114 -1.00 -17.74 -12.37
C ILE A 114 -1.00 -16.30 -11.91
N VAL A 115 -1.50 -16.05 -10.70
CA VAL A 115 -1.52 -14.74 -10.05
C VAL A 115 -0.68 -14.83 -8.79
N MET A 116 0.53 -14.30 -8.83
CA MET A 116 1.39 -14.20 -7.66
C MET A 116 0.88 -13.07 -6.76
N VAL A 117 0.63 -13.34 -5.49
CA VAL A 117 0.13 -12.36 -4.54
C VAL A 117 1.11 -12.26 -3.36
N GLY A 118 1.45 -11.04 -2.98
CA GLY A 118 2.31 -10.81 -1.82
C GLY A 118 2.83 -9.37 -1.73
N PRO A 119 3.48 -9.02 -0.62
CA PRO A 119 4.10 -7.71 -0.47
C PRO A 119 5.40 -7.63 -1.27
N GLU A 120 5.70 -6.44 -1.79
CA GLU A 120 7.02 -6.10 -2.36
C GLU A 120 7.58 -7.11 -3.39
N ILE A 121 6.77 -7.42 -4.41
CA ILE A 121 7.19 -8.36 -5.44
C ILE A 121 8.23 -7.71 -6.35
N THR A 122 9.46 -8.24 -6.30
CA THR A 122 10.54 -7.90 -7.24
C THR A 122 10.70 -9.04 -8.24
N LEU A 123 10.60 -8.74 -9.52
CA LEU A 123 10.72 -9.72 -10.59
C LEU A 123 12.18 -9.82 -11.08
N PRO A 124 12.70 -11.01 -11.33
CA PRO A 124 13.98 -11.17 -12.02
C PRO A 124 13.87 -10.68 -13.48
N PRO A 125 14.99 -10.24 -14.10
CA PRO A 125 15.00 -9.69 -15.47
C PRO A 125 14.35 -10.59 -16.52
N GLU A 126 14.42 -11.91 -16.35
CA GLU A 126 13.84 -12.90 -17.25
C GLU A 126 12.31 -12.87 -17.29
N LEU A 127 11.68 -12.42 -16.19
CA LEU A 127 10.22 -12.35 -16.05
C LEU A 127 9.65 -10.95 -16.26
N GLU A 128 10.46 -9.89 -16.21
CA GLU A 128 9.98 -8.49 -16.31
C GLU A 128 9.07 -8.23 -17.51
N LYS A 129 9.36 -8.85 -18.67
CA LYS A 129 8.57 -8.68 -19.90
C LYS A 129 7.40 -9.67 -20.01
N SER A 130 7.38 -10.70 -19.17
CA SER A 130 6.42 -11.80 -19.24
C SER A 130 5.37 -11.76 -18.16
N VAL A 131 5.63 -11.05 -17.08
CA VAL A 131 4.74 -10.90 -15.92
C VAL A 131 4.28 -9.46 -15.84
N GLN A 132 2.98 -9.26 -15.76
CA GLN A 132 2.42 -7.94 -15.49
C GLN A 132 2.36 -7.72 -13.99
N LEU A 133 3.10 -6.72 -13.51
CA LEU A 133 3.04 -6.29 -12.11
C LEU A 133 1.92 -5.27 -11.94
N LEU A 134 1.06 -5.50 -10.98
CA LEU A 134 -0.10 -4.68 -10.64
C LEU A 134 -0.12 -4.38 -9.15
N ASP A 135 -0.58 -3.18 -8.81
CA ASP A 135 -0.83 -2.78 -7.43
C ASP A 135 -2.30 -3.04 -7.08
N PHE A 136 -2.56 -3.46 -5.85
CA PHE A 136 -3.90 -3.59 -5.33
C PHE A 136 -4.17 -2.46 -4.33
N GLU A 137 -5.18 -1.66 -4.63
CA GLU A 137 -5.49 -0.46 -3.87
C GLU A 137 -5.98 -0.78 -2.44
N LEU A 138 -5.62 0.10 -1.50
CA LEU A 138 -6.14 0.06 -0.14
C LEU A 138 -7.67 0.24 -0.13
N PRO A 139 -8.36 -0.15 0.97
CA PRO A 139 -9.80 0.01 1.08
C PRO A 139 -10.23 1.47 0.85
N ASP A 140 -11.19 1.66 -0.04
CA ASP A 140 -11.84 2.94 -0.23
C ASP A 140 -12.84 3.24 0.89
N LYS A 141 -13.46 4.41 0.84
CA LYS A 141 -14.45 4.82 1.84
C LYS A 141 -15.65 3.88 1.95
N TYR A 142 -16.03 3.19 0.89
CA TYR A 142 -17.16 2.26 0.89
C TYR A 142 -16.78 0.94 1.54
N ALA A 143 -15.61 0.44 1.24
CA ALA A 143 -15.04 -0.74 1.88
C ALA A 143 -14.84 -0.51 3.40
N LEU A 144 -14.29 0.66 3.78
CA LEU A 144 -14.13 1.05 5.19
C LEU A 144 -15.49 1.17 5.91
N ALA A 145 -16.52 1.70 5.24
CA ALA A 145 -17.88 1.74 5.79
C ALA A 145 -18.46 0.35 6.00
N GLY A 146 -18.20 -0.57 5.07
CA GLY A 146 -18.58 -1.99 5.22
C GLY A 146 -17.90 -2.65 6.42
N ILE A 147 -16.61 -2.41 6.63
CA ILE A 147 -15.87 -2.90 7.80
C ILE A 147 -16.47 -2.36 9.10
N LEU A 148 -16.72 -1.04 9.16
CA LEU A 148 -17.35 -0.43 10.33
C LEU A 148 -18.74 -1.03 10.60
N GLN A 149 -19.54 -1.25 9.56
CA GLN A 149 -20.86 -1.87 9.68
C GLN A 149 -20.78 -3.32 10.19
N SER A 150 -19.80 -4.10 9.71
CA SER A 150 -19.57 -5.46 10.19
C SER A 150 -19.28 -5.48 11.69
N ILE A 151 -18.39 -4.62 12.16
CA ILE A 151 -18.07 -4.50 13.59
C ILE A 151 -19.30 -4.11 14.42
N CYS A 152 -20.12 -3.18 13.90
CA CYS A 152 -21.36 -2.80 14.58
C CYS A 152 -22.32 -3.99 14.70
N ASN A 153 -22.45 -4.79 13.64
CA ASN A 153 -23.31 -5.98 13.65
C ASN A 153 -22.80 -7.03 14.63
N ASP A 154 -21.50 -7.32 14.61
CA ASP A 154 -20.86 -8.32 15.47
C ASP A 154 -20.95 -7.95 16.96
N ALA A 155 -20.81 -6.66 17.27
CA ALA A 155 -20.95 -6.14 18.61
C ALA A 155 -22.42 -5.85 19.02
N SER A 156 -23.37 -5.98 18.09
CA SER A 156 -24.79 -5.62 18.29
C SER A 156 -25.00 -4.15 18.76
N VAL A 157 -24.21 -3.24 18.19
CA VAL A 157 -24.33 -1.79 18.45
C VAL A 157 -24.88 -1.04 17.23
N GLU A 158 -25.49 0.10 17.46
CA GLU A 158 -26.01 0.94 16.37
C GLU A 158 -24.87 1.55 15.55
N TYR A 159 -25.14 1.74 14.25
CA TYR A 159 -24.19 2.41 13.36
C TYR A 159 -23.99 3.87 13.79
N PRO A 160 -22.75 4.33 14.00
CA PRO A 160 -22.49 5.62 14.62
C PRO A 160 -22.87 6.80 13.72
N GLN A 161 -23.48 7.84 14.31
CA GLN A 161 -23.84 9.06 13.58
C GLN A 161 -22.63 9.80 13.01
N ASN A 162 -21.45 9.66 13.66
CA ASN A 162 -20.17 10.23 13.20
C ASN A 162 -19.37 9.30 12.29
N ALA A 163 -20.01 8.29 11.70
CA ALA A 163 -19.35 7.29 10.86
C ALA A 163 -18.47 7.90 9.74
N THR A 164 -18.94 8.97 9.10
CA THR A 164 -18.19 9.66 8.05
C THR A 164 -16.83 10.18 8.55
N ASP A 165 -16.79 10.71 9.77
CA ASP A 165 -15.54 11.20 10.38
C ASP A 165 -14.62 10.03 10.77
N LEU A 166 -15.16 8.95 11.34
CA LEU A 166 -14.41 7.74 11.68
C LEU A 166 -13.78 7.12 10.42
N ILE A 167 -14.56 6.96 9.36
CA ILE A 167 -14.08 6.44 8.07
C ILE A 167 -12.98 7.33 7.48
N LYS A 168 -13.16 8.66 7.55
CA LYS A 168 -12.12 9.60 7.11
C LYS A 168 -10.82 9.43 7.89
N GLN A 169 -10.87 9.18 9.19
CA GLN A 169 -9.68 8.93 9.99
C GLN A 169 -9.03 7.58 9.64
N ALA A 170 -9.81 6.57 9.29
CA ALA A 170 -9.32 5.24 8.92
C ALA A 170 -8.82 5.16 7.46
N THR A 171 -9.04 6.18 6.63
CA THR A 171 -8.56 6.20 5.23
C THR A 171 -7.05 5.94 5.17
N GLY A 172 -6.64 5.02 4.30
CA GLY A 172 -5.25 4.64 4.10
C GLY A 172 -4.73 3.55 5.04
N LEU A 173 -5.57 3.02 5.90
CA LEU A 173 -5.31 1.75 6.59
C LEU A 173 -5.65 0.57 5.69
N THR A 174 -4.98 -0.57 5.93
CA THR A 174 -5.44 -1.85 5.40
C THR A 174 -6.79 -2.23 6.02
N ALA A 175 -7.51 -3.17 5.41
CA ALA A 175 -8.78 -3.64 5.98
C ALA A 175 -8.60 -4.20 7.39
N TYR A 176 -7.56 -5.01 7.60
CA TYR A 176 -7.22 -5.57 8.91
C TYR A 176 -6.88 -4.49 9.95
N GLU A 177 -6.11 -3.48 9.55
CA GLU A 177 -5.77 -2.36 10.44
C GLU A 177 -6.99 -1.51 10.78
N ALA A 178 -7.85 -1.24 9.79
CA ALA A 178 -9.10 -0.50 9.99
C ALA A 178 -10.05 -1.24 10.93
N GLU A 179 -10.23 -2.54 10.70
CA GLU A 179 -11.02 -3.42 11.58
C GLU A 179 -10.49 -3.39 13.01
N SER A 180 -9.18 -3.58 13.19
CA SER A 180 -8.54 -3.55 14.50
C SER A 180 -8.69 -2.19 15.19
N CYS A 181 -8.55 -1.08 14.44
CA CYS A 181 -8.72 0.27 14.97
C CYS A 181 -10.15 0.55 15.40
N PHE A 182 -11.14 0.16 14.59
CA PHE A 182 -12.55 0.35 14.94
C PHE A 182 -12.95 -0.53 16.14
N ALA A 183 -12.54 -1.80 16.16
CA ALA A 183 -12.80 -2.70 17.28
C ALA A 183 -12.17 -2.18 18.59
N LEU A 184 -10.92 -1.72 18.53
CA LEU A 184 -10.24 -1.14 19.70
C LEU A 184 -10.95 0.14 20.18
N SER A 185 -11.35 1.01 19.23
CA SER A 185 -12.08 2.26 19.52
C SER A 185 -13.40 1.97 20.24
N LEU A 186 -14.17 0.99 19.80
CA LEU A 186 -15.42 0.57 20.41
C LEU A 186 -15.20 -0.09 21.79
N SER A 187 -14.23 -0.98 21.88
CA SER A 187 -13.90 -1.70 23.13
C SER A 187 -13.45 -0.76 24.24
N SER A 188 -12.70 0.30 23.90
CA SER A 188 -12.20 1.26 24.89
C SER A 188 -13.26 2.09 25.58
N THR A 189 -14.44 2.21 24.98
CA THR A 189 -15.61 2.92 25.54
C THR A 189 -16.62 2.00 26.21
N GLY A 190 -16.29 0.71 26.40
CA GLY A 190 -17.22 -0.29 26.94
C GLY A 190 -18.36 -0.63 25.99
N LEU A 191 -18.14 -0.54 24.68
CA LEU A 191 -19.11 -0.77 23.60
C LEU A 191 -20.24 0.29 23.51
N GLU A 192 -20.05 1.45 24.10
CA GLU A 192 -21.07 2.51 24.05
C GLU A 192 -20.94 3.41 22.83
N SER A 193 -19.70 3.65 22.36
CA SER A 193 -19.44 4.58 21.23
C SER A 193 -18.04 4.33 20.63
N PHE A 194 -17.79 4.92 19.46
CA PHE A 194 -16.45 4.91 18.84
C PHE A 194 -15.65 6.15 19.24
N ASP A 195 -14.45 5.97 19.82
CA ASP A 195 -13.53 7.07 20.12
C ASP A 195 -12.57 7.32 18.96
N ARG A 196 -12.78 8.43 18.25
CA ARG A 196 -11.94 8.90 17.15
C ARG A 196 -10.44 8.99 17.52
N ARG A 197 -10.12 9.37 18.76
CA ARG A 197 -8.72 9.56 19.19
C ARG A 197 -7.94 8.25 19.12
N ILE A 198 -8.58 7.13 19.44
CA ILE A 198 -7.95 5.81 19.39
C ILE A 198 -7.60 5.42 17.97
N ILE A 199 -8.47 5.72 16.99
CA ILE A 199 -8.19 5.47 15.58
C ILE A 199 -6.97 6.26 15.12
N ILE A 200 -6.87 7.54 15.52
CA ILE A 200 -5.73 8.40 15.20
C ILE A 200 -4.44 7.88 15.87
N GLU A 201 -4.51 7.46 17.12
CA GLU A 201 -3.36 6.91 17.85
C GLU A 201 -2.86 5.60 17.23
N ALA A 202 -3.78 4.68 16.91
CA ALA A 202 -3.45 3.41 16.26
C ALA A 202 -2.81 3.64 14.89
N LYS A 203 -3.39 4.52 14.07
CA LYS A 203 -2.82 4.94 12.79
C LYS A 203 -1.42 5.54 12.96
N THR A 204 -1.23 6.37 13.98
CA THR A 204 0.07 6.95 14.35
C THR A 204 1.12 5.87 14.63
N GLN A 205 0.73 4.82 15.36
CA GLN A 205 1.65 3.72 15.69
C GLN A 205 2.05 2.90 14.45
N ILE A 206 1.11 2.69 13.51
CA ILE A 206 1.38 2.02 12.24
C ILE A 206 2.44 2.79 11.44
N ILE A 207 2.31 4.11 11.39
CA ILE A 207 3.26 4.98 10.67
C ILE A 207 4.64 4.97 11.30
N ARG A 208 4.72 4.95 12.64
CA ARG A 208 6.01 4.87 13.35
C ARG A 208 6.83 3.63 13.01
N LYS A 209 6.22 2.58 12.46
CA LYS A 209 6.94 1.41 11.94
C LYS A 209 7.71 1.72 10.66
N ASN A 210 7.33 2.76 9.92
CA ASN A 210 8.08 3.23 8.76
C ASN A 210 9.25 4.11 9.20
N ALA A 211 10.47 3.61 9.09
CA ALA A 211 11.68 4.28 9.59
C ALA A 211 12.02 5.61 8.87
N SER A 212 11.42 5.88 7.72
CA SER A 212 11.70 7.07 6.90
C SER A 212 10.78 8.25 7.20
N LEU A 213 9.67 8.01 7.91
CA LEU A 213 8.69 9.01 8.30
C LEU A 213 8.62 9.14 9.81
N GLU A 214 8.60 10.37 10.27
CA GLU A 214 8.37 10.70 11.68
C GLU A 214 7.05 11.47 11.80
N LEU A 215 6.11 10.92 12.55
CA LEU A 215 4.94 11.68 12.97
C LEU A 215 5.35 12.48 14.22
N SER A 216 5.29 13.77 14.13
CA SER A 216 5.67 14.66 15.21
C SER A 216 4.48 15.49 15.66
N HIS A 217 4.22 15.46 16.95
CA HIS A 217 3.40 16.48 17.60
C HIS A 217 4.31 17.66 17.92
N PHE A 218 4.17 18.70 17.18
CA PHE A 218 4.95 19.91 17.37
C PHE A 218 4.20 20.85 18.33
N PRO A 219 4.81 21.34 19.39
CA PRO A 219 4.19 22.28 20.32
C PRO A 219 4.08 23.70 19.73
N GLU A 220 4.85 23.99 18.69
CA GLU A 220 4.97 25.32 18.08
C GLU A 220 3.62 25.79 17.51
N LYS A 221 3.28 27.05 17.77
CA LYS A 221 2.09 27.74 17.25
C LYS A 221 2.49 28.95 16.42
N PHE A 222 1.59 29.43 15.60
CA PHE A 222 1.80 30.67 14.84
C PHE A 222 2.05 31.88 15.74
N SER A 223 1.53 31.88 16.97
CA SER A 223 1.82 32.90 17.98
C SER A 223 3.27 32.96 18.40
N ASP A 224 4.00 31.83 18.30
CA ASP A 224 5.40 31.72 18.73
C ASP A 224 6.38 32.24 17.64
N ILE A 225 5.84 32.53 16.45
CA ILE A 225 6.59 33.03 15.30
C ILE A 225 6.36 34.53 15.19
N GLY A 226 7.38 35.34 15.44
CA GLY A 226 7.34 36.79 15.25
C GLY A 226 7.28 37.17 13.78
N GLY A 227 6.35 38.04 13.39
CA GLY A 227 6.16 38.47 12.00
C GLY A 227 5.65 37.37 11.07
N LEU A 228 5.97 37.47 9.79
CA LEU A 228 5.58 36.55 8.73
C LEU A 228 4.06 36.43 8.52
N ASP A 229 3.27 37.42 8.89
CA ASP A 229 1.80 37.35 8.90
C ASP A 229 1.22 37.04 7.51
N VAL A 230 1.78 37.64 6.47
CA VAL A 230 1.39 37.37 5.07
C VAL A 230 1.67 35.90 4.69
N LEU A 231 2.82 35.36 5.13
CA LEU A 231 3.20 33.99 4.83
C LEU A 231 2.36 32.98 5.62
N LYS A 232 2.03 33.30 6.87
CA LYS A 232 1.13 32.48 7.70
C LYS A 232 -0.25 32.37 7.07
N GLU A 233 -0.83 33.50 6.62
CA GLU A 233 -2.14 33.51 5.98
C GLU A 233 -2.11 32.82 4.62
N PHE A 234 -1.07 33.08 3.83
CA PHE A 234 -0.88 32.40 2.55
C PHE A 234 -0.80 30.87 2.69
N THR A 235 -0.03 30.37 3.67
CA THR A 235 0.11 28.92 3.88
C THR A 235 -1.19 28.28 4.37
N LYS A 236 -1.95 28.93 5.25
CA LYS A 236 -3.29 28.48 5.66
C LYS A 236 -4.24 28.38 4.48
N THR A 237 -4.33 29.43 3.68
CA THR A 237 -5.20 29.47 2.50
C THR A 237 -4.82 28.41 1.48
N THR A 238 -3.52 28.21 1.27
CA THR A 238 -3.00 27.21 0.32
C THR A 238 -3.36 25.80 0.75
N ILE A 239 -3.20 25.45 2.03
CA ILE A 239 -3.55 24.12 2.54
C ILE A 239 -5.06 23.86 2.50
N ALA A 240 -5.87 24.88 2.68
CA ALA A 240 -7.32 24.74 2.60
C ALA A 240 -7.84 24.58 1.16
N SER A 241 -7.00 24.78 0.14
CA SER A 241 -7.38 24.68 -1.27
C SER A 241 -7.14 23.28 -1.83
N ASP A 242 -8.17 22.65 -2.39
CA ASP A 242 -8.08 21.35 -3.07
C ASP A 242 -7.18 21.35 -4.32
N LEU A 243 -6.88 22.54 -4.86
CA LEU A 243 -6.05 22.72 -6.05
C LEU A 243 -4.57 22.88 -5.72
N SER A 244 -4.22 23.03 -4.44
CA SER A 244 -2.83 23.25 -4.04
C SER A 244 -2.02 21.95 -4.14
N ARG A 245 -0.75 22.08 -4.62
CA ARG A 245 0.18 20.97 -4.73
C ARG A 245 1.24 20.95 -3.62
N GLY A 246 1.41 22.08 -2.93
CA GLY A 246 2.39 22.27 -1.87
C GLY A 246 2.95 23.67 -1.83
N VAL A 247 3.79 23.93 -0.82
CA VAL A 247 4.49 25.21 -0.62
C VAL A 247 5.97 24.93 -0.48
N VAL A 248 6.80 25.64 -1.24
CA VAL A 248 8.26 25.61 -1.10
C VAL A 248 8.71 26.86 -0.36
N LEU A 249 9.32 26.69 0.80
CA LEU A 249 9.84 27.78 1.62
C LEU A 249 11.33 28.00 1.32
N LEU A 250 11.66 29.12 0.71
CA LEU A 250 13.02 29.51 0.42
C LEU A 250 13.49 30.61 1.38
N GLY A 251 14.73 30.50 1.85
CA GLY A 251 15.31 31.50 2.75
C GLY A 251 16.58 31.00 3.44
N LEU A 252 17.29 31.89 4.09
CA LEU A 252 18.52 31.59 4.83
C LEU A 252 18.28 30.56 5.94
N SER A 253 19.35 29.89 6.37
CA SER A 253 19.28 29.03 7.53
C SER A 253 18.93 29.86 8.78
N GLY A 254 18.07 29.28 9.66
CA GLY A 254 17.64 29.96 10.89
C GLY A 254 16.52 30.98 10.74
N CYS A 255 15.98 31.23 9.54
CA CYS A 255 14.88 32.21 9.35
C CYS A 255 13.47 31.67 9.66
N GLY A 256 13.33 30.51 10.32
CA GLY A 256 12.06 30.01 10.82
C GLY A 256 11.25 29.13 9.87
N LYS A 257 11.82 28.67 8.72
CA LYS A 257 11.11 27.81 7.75
C LYS A 257 10.51 26.55 8.38
N SER A 258 11.34 25.76 9.06
CA SER A 258 10.89 24.52 9.70
C SER A 258 9.91 24.80 10.85
N MET A 259 10.09 25.90 11.59
CA MET A 259 9.17 26.31 12.64
C MET A 259 7.79 26.68 12.08
N LEU A 260 7.75 27.37 10.94
CA LEU A 260 6.49 27.71 10.27
C LEU A 260 5.73 26.43 9.82
N ALA A 261 6.45 25.47 9.22
CA ALA A 261 5.85 24.21 8.78
C ALA A 261 5.29 23.40 9.96
N LYS A 262 6.02 23.33 11.07
CA LYS A 262 5.58 22.68 12.32
C LYS A 262 4.35 23.37 12.93
N ALA A 263 4.39 24.69 13.06
CA ALA A 263 3.28 25.48 13.59
C ALA A 263 2.03 25.38 12.73
N LEU A 264 2.17 25.23 11.43
CA LEU A 264 1.05 25.08 10.48
C LEU A 264 0.21 23.84 10.75
N GLY A 265 0.85 22.69 11.09
CA GLY A 265 0.14 21.47 11.49
C GLY A 265 -0.70 21.68 12.74
N ASN A 266 -0.15 22.33 13.75
CA ASN A 266 -0.87 22.64 14.98
C ASN A 266 -2.05 23.61 14.74
N GLU A 267 -1.83 24.62 13.91
CA GLU A 267 -2.83 25.63 13.59
C GLU A 267 -4.01 25.07 12.76
N THR A 268 -3.74 24.13 11.85
CA THR A 268 -4.75 23.50 11.00
C THR A 268 -5.39 22.26 11.62
N GLY A 269 -4.81 21.75 12.72
CA GLY A 269 -5.23 20.51 13.36
C GLY A 269 -4.95 19.25 12.50
N LEU A 270 -4.09 19.39 11.49
CA LEU A 270 -3.69 18.28 10.64
C LEU A 270 -2.45 17.57 11.20
N PRO A 271 -2.36 16.23 11.12
CA PRO A 271 -1.16 15.50 11.48
C PRO A 271 0.00 15.95 10.57
N THR A 272 1.18 16.17 11.16
CA THR A 272 2.37 16.57 10.43
C THR A 272 3.38 15.44 10.40
N LEU A 273 3.71 14.99 9.20
CA LEU A 273 4.73 13.99 8.92
C LEU A 273 6.02 14.70 8.52
N SER A 274 7.14 14.34 9.12
CA SER A 274 8.47 14.77 8.70
C SER A 274 9.13 13.67 7.90
N LEU A 275 9.55 13.97 6.68
CA LEU A 275 10.28 13.08 5.80
C LEU A 275 11.77 13.44 5.85
N ASP A 276 12.57 12.52 6.38
CA ASP A 276 14.01 12.64 6.44
C ASP A 276 14.64 12.11 5.14
N MET A 277 15.04 13.04 4.27
CA MET A 277 15.69 12.72 3.00
C MET A 277 17.05 12.01 3.20
N GLY A 278 17.75 12.26 4.30
CA GLY A 278 19.00 11.57 4.62
C GLY A 278 18.81 10.08 4.88
N LYS A 279 17.73 9.72 5.59
CA LYS A 279 17.35 8.31 5.82
C LYS A 279 16.89 7.60 4.57
N LEU A 280 16.26 8.32 3.63
CA LEU A 280 15.83 7.76 2.35
C LEU A 280 17.00 7.39 1.45
N PHE A 281 17.97 8.30 1.32
CA PHE A 281 19.09 8.15 0.37
C PHE A 281 20.39 7.62 0.97
N GLY A 282 20.47 7.49 2.30
CA GLY A 282 21.65 7.00 3.02
C GLY A 282 21.90 5.49 2.94
N SER A 283 21.09 4.75 2.22
CA SER A 283 21.24 3.31 2.01
C SER A 283 21.61 2.99 0.55
N LEU A 284 22.21 1.82 0.33
CA LEU A 284 22.69 1.33 -0.97
C LEU A 284 21.74 1.63 -2.13
N VAL A 285 22.32 1.97 -3.28
CA VAL A 285 21.62 2.25 -4.56
C VAL A 285 20.61 1.14 -4.87
N GLY A 286 19.35 1.49 -5.09
CA GLY A 286 18.24 0.57 -5.35
C GLY A 286 17.20 0.49 -4.22
N SER A 287 17.59 0.66 -2.96
CA SER A 287 16.65 0.64 -1.83
C SER A 287 16.00 2.03 -1.56
N SER A 288 16.57 3.09 -2.09
CA SER A 288 16.08 4.46 -1.87
C SER A 288 14.77 4.75 -2.61
N GLU A 289 14.61 4.20 -3.82
CA GLU A 289 13.39 4.38 -4.62
C GLU A 289 12.19 3.67 -3.97
N GLN A 290 12.41 2.46 -3.50
CA GLN A 290 11.41 1.69 -2.78
C GLN A 290 10.99 2.38 -1.48
N LYS A 291 11.96 2.80 -0.64
CA LYS A 291 11.70 3.53 0.60
C LYS A 291 10.94 4.84 0.36
N THR A 292 11.24 5.53 -0.74
CA THR A 292 10.52 6.74 -1.13
C THR A 292 9.06 6.42 -1.49
N ARG A 293 8.81 5.37 -2.26
CA ARG A 293 7.44 4.92 -2.59
C ARG A 293 6.65 4.54 -1.35
N GLU A 294 7.27 3.77 -0.44
CA GLU A 294 6.66 3.39 0.84
C GLU A 294 6.31 4.61 1.71
N ALA A 295 7.26 5.56 1.84
CA ALA A 295 7.02 6.78 2.60
C ALA A 295 5.91 7.63 2.00
N LEU A 296 5.85 7.75 0.66
CA LEU A 296 4.78 8.47 -0.02
C LEU A 296 3.43 7.74 0.06
N ALA A 297 3.42 6.41 0.00
CA ALA A 297 2.22 5.61 0.20
C ALA A 297 1.65 5.83 1.61
N VAL A 298 2.51 5.80 2.64
CA VAL A 298 2.12 6.09 4.03
C VAL A 298 1.62 7.53 4.16
N ALA A 299 2.30 8.51 3.57
CA ALA A 299 1.85 9.91 3.60
C ALA A 299 0.49 10.09 2.90
N SER A 300 0.29 9.44 1.75
CA SER A 300 -1.00 9.42 1.04
C SER A 300 -2.10 8.76 1.87
N ALA A 301 -1.78 7.67 2.54
CA ALA A 301 -2.66 6.98 3.47
C ALA A 301 -3.05 7.83 4.68
N MET A 302 -2.19 8.77 5.09
CA MET A 302 -2.45 9.72 6.19
C MET A 302 -3.26 10.94 5.79
N ALA A 303 -3.53 11.13 4.51
CA ALA A 303 -4.27 12.31 4.06
C ALA A 303 -5.65 12.41 4.76
N PRO A 304 -6.09 13.62 5.14
CA PRO A 304 -5.36 14.88 5.00
C PRO A 304 -4.26 15.04 6.06
N CYS A 305 -3.03 15.26 5.62
CA CYS A 305 -1.87 15.49 6.48
C CYS A 305 -0.94 16.53 5.86
N ILE A 306 -0.03 17.07 6.66
CA ILE A 306 1.07 17.90 6.18
C ILE A 306 2.31 17.03 6.08
N LEU A 307 2.88 16.92 4.89
CA LEU A 307 4.17 16.28 4.68
C LEU A 307 5.26 17.36 4.62
N MET A 308 6.09 17.42 5.63
CA MET A 308 7.23 18.31 5.71
C MET A 308 8.49 17.59 5.20
N VAL A 309 9.11 18.14 4.18
CA VAL A 309 10.36 17.63 3.60
C VAL A 309 11.48 18.61 3.94
N GLU A 310 12.42 18.20 4.78
CA GLU A 310 13.56 19.02 5.17
C GLU A 310 14.81 18.69 4.34
N GLU A 311 15.70 19.67 4.17
CA GLU A 311 17.02 19.53 3.52
C GLU A 311 16.98 19.00 2.05
N SER A 312 15.89 19.26 1.35
CA SER A 312 15.75 18.84 -0.06
C SER A 312 16.83 19.38 -0.98
N GLU A 313 17.41 20.55 -0.67
CA GLU A 313 18.48 21.18 -1.44
C GLU A 313 19.78 20.37 -1.45
N LYS A 314 20.11 19.66 -0.37
CA LYS A 314 21.33 18.83 -0.30
C LYS A 314 21.32 17.67 -1.28
N GLN A 315 20.15 17.18 -1.61
CA GLN A 315 19.96 16.05 -2.52
C GLN A 315 19.80 16.51 -3.99
N LEU A 316 19.13 17.65 -4.20
CA LEU A 316 18.93 18.20 -5.54
C LEU A 316 20.22 18.77 -6.14
N SER A 317 21.17 19.24 -5.31
CA SER A 317 22.48 19.72 -5.76
C SER A 317 23.41 18.58 -6.21
N GLY A 318 23.23 17.35 -5.72
CA GLY A 318 24.00 16.18 -6.15
C GLY A 318 23.59 15.62 -7.51
N ALA A 319 22.38 15.90 -7.98
CA ALA A 319 21.88 15.40 -9.27
C ALA A 319 22.32 16.24 -10.48
N GLY A 320 22.87 17.45 -10.26
CA GLY A 320 23.32 18.36 -11.31
C GLY A 320 24.85 18.45 -11.50
N GLY A 321 25.63 17.71 -10.71
CA GLY A 321 27.09 17.87 -10.65
C GLY A 321 27.90 16.72 -11.24
N SER A 322 27.72 16.40 -12.53
CA SER A 322 28.78 15.75 -13.31
C SER A 322 29.26 16.67 -14.40
N SER A 323 29.98 17.72 -14.04
CA SER A 323 30.85 18.39 -14.97
C SER A 323 32.24 17.81 -14.76
N ASN A 324 32.65 16.96 -15.69
CA ASN A 324 34.04 16.73 -16.02
C ASN A 324 34.79 18.08 -16.06
N ASP A 325 35.77 18.22 -15.18
CA ASP A 325 36.92 19.08 -15.41
C ASP A 325 38.16 18.27 -15.04
N SER A 326 38.59 17.43 -16.00
CA SER A 326 39.95 16.92 -16.08
C SER A 326 40.58 17.61 -17.30
N GLY A 327 41.05 18.81 -17.08
CA GLY A 327 41.89 19.57 -17.99
C GLY A 327 43.26 19.79 -17.38
N THR A 328 44.25 19.17 -18.01
CA THR A 328 45.71 19.26 -17.93
C THR A 328 46.38 18.41 -16.89
#